data_f7e7b1d814d114e21850ddcbefaf6f15
#
_entry.id   f7e7b1d814d114e21850ddcbefaf6f15
#
_cell.length_a   1.000
_cell.length_b   1.000
_cell.length_c   1.000
_cell.angle_alpha   90.00
_cell.angle_beta   90.00
_cell.angle_gamma   90.00
#
_symmetry.space_group_name_H-M   'P 1'
#
loop_
_entity.id
_entity.type
_entity.pdbx_description
1 polymer ?
#
loop_
_entity_poly.entity_id
_entity_poly.type
_entity_poly.pdbx_seq_one_letter_code
_entity_poly.pdbx_strand_id
1 'polypeptide(L)'
;MKILVVGSGGREHAIAWRLAQDAEEHEIYCAPGNAGTLDVATNVAIKADDLEGLAAWAEAEKPDLVVVGPEAPLVAGLVDALAKVGVPAFGPVAAGARLEGSKRFAKEIMDAAGVPTGKAEVFTDAAKAKAALPDYGLPVVIKADGLAAGKGVIVAETTADAEAAIDDMLVGNKFGAAGPPQRNEARVRIRAEAVIHAQKLRWGAVHGENMSVQSAKPHPTISSQVYSIPPFGR
;
A
#
# COMPACT_ATOMS: atom_id res chain seq x y z
N MET A 1 26.24 -0.52 12.49
CA MET A 1 25.40 -1.63 11.99
C MET A 1 25.56 -1.75 10.48
N LYS A 2 25.51 -2.98 9.93
CA LYS A 2 25.36 -3.21 8.48
C LYS A 2 23.88 -3.29 8.15
N ILE A 3 23.36 -2.39 7.30
CA ILE A 3 21.94 -2.27 7.01
C ILE A 3 21.71 -2.36 5.50
N LEU A 4 20.79 -3.22 5.07
CA LEU A 4 20.31 -3.27 3.68
C LEU A 4 18.94 -2.62 3.57
N VAL A 5 18.79 -1.62 2.70
CA VAL A 5 17.50 -1.02 2.33
C VAL A 5 17.07 -1.57 0.97
N VAL A 6 15.99 -2.34 0.93
CA VAL A 6 15.46 -2.91 -0.32
C VAL A 6 14.51 -1.92 -0.97
N GLY A 7 14.78 -1.60 -2.24
CA GLY A 7 13.99 -0.72 -3.09
C GLY A 7 14.82 0.33 -3.81
N SER A 8 14.18 1.14 -4.64
CA SER A 8 14.83 2.12 -5.51
C SER A 8 14.11 3.47 -5.59
N GLY A 9 13.05 3.65 -4.81
CA GLY A 9 12.24 4.87 -4.82
C GLY A 9 12.79 5.99 -3.93
N GLY A 10 12.10 7.14 -3.95
CA GLY A 10 12.43 8.27 -3.07
C GLY A 10 12.24 7.96 -1.59
N ARG A 11 11.34 7.04 -1.25
CA ARG A 11 11.14 6.56 0.13
C ARG A 11 12.38 5.83 0.64
N GLU A 12 12.91 4.90 -0.13
CA GLU A 12 14.11 4.14 0.22
C GLU A 12 15.35 5.04 0.27
N HIS A 13 15.46 6.00 -0.66
CA HIS A 13 16.52 7.01 -0.59
C HIS A 13 16.41 7.85 0.69
N ALA A 14 15.22 8.32 1.08
CA ALA A 14 15.03 9.07 2.31
C ALA A 14 15.37 8.26 3.57
N ILE A 15 15.07 6.96 3.58
CA ILE A 15 15.46 6.05 4.67
C ILE A 15 16.99 5.94 4.75
N ALA A 16 17.67 5.64 3.64
CA ALA A 16 19.12 5.53 3.59
C ALA A 16 19.80 6.85 4.00
N TRP A 17 19.31 7.98 3.47
CA TRP A 17 19.79 9.31 3.84
C TRP A 17 19.64 9.60 5.34
N ARG A 18 18.51 9.22 5.94
CA ARG A 18 18.28 9.44 7.37
C ARG A 18 19.20 8.55 8.23
N LEU A 19 19.43 7.31 7.85
CA LEU A 19 20.34 6.38 8.51
C LEU A 19 21.79 6.89 8.47
N ALA A 20 22.21 7.46 7.34
CA ALA A 20 23.54 8.04 7.18
C ALA A 20 23.79 9.28 8.06
N GLN A 21 22.74 9.85 8.68
CA GLN A 21 22.86 11.01 9.59
C GLN A 21 22.78 10.64 11.06
N ASP A 22 22.73 9.36 11.38
CA ASP A 22 22.76 8.93 12.78
C ASP A 22 24.09 9.25 13.43
N ALA A 23 24.08 9.40 14.76
CA ALA A 23 25.30 9.67 15.53
C ALA A 23 26.27 8.48 15.50
N GLU A 24 25.75 7.27 15.29
CA GLU A 24 26.53 6.05 15.08
C GLU A 24 26.72 5.81 13.58
N GLU A 25 27.94 5.49 13.18
CA GLU A 25 28.24 5.18 11.79
C GLU A 25 27.64 3.83 11.40
N HIS A 26 26.91 3.80 10.26
CA HIS A 26 26.30 2.61 9.68
C HIS A 26 26.89 2.29 8.32
N GLU A 27 27.11 1.02 8.04
CA GLU A 27 27.41 0.53 6.70
C GLU A 27 26.10 0.27 5.96
N ILE A 28 25.73 1.18 5.03
CA ILE A 28 24.41 1.18 4.40
C ILE A 28 24.51 0.65 2.98
N TYR A 29 23.64 -0.28 2.64
CA TYR A 29 23.45 -0.83 1.31
C TYR A 29 22.05 -0.57 0.82
N CYS A 30 21.86 -0.40 -0.50
CA CYS A 30 20.57 -0.27 -1.15
C CYS A 30 20.43 -1.26 -2.31
N ALA A 31 19.34 -2.03 -2.38
CA ALA A 31 19.11 -3.01 -3.44
C ALA A 31 17.75 -2.79 -4.15
N PRO A 32 17.75 -2.39 -5.43
CA PRO A 32 18.90 -2.01 -6.26
C PRO A 32 19.45 -0.61 -5.98
N GLY A 33 18.75 0.22 -5.17
CA GLY A 33 19.06 1.63 -4.99
C GLY A 33 18.75 2.46 -6.24
N ASN A 34 19.22 3.71 -6.24
CA ASN A 34 19.10 4.66 -7.35
C ASN A 34 20.32 5.61 -7.37
N ALA A 35 20.31 6.61 -8.27
CA ALA A 35 21.43 7.55 -8.37
C ALA A 35 21.65 8.35 -7.07
N GLY A 36 20.58 8.76 -6.37
CA GLY A 36 20.69 9.51 -5.12
C GLY A 36 21.15 8.67 -3.93
N THR A 37 20.91 7.36 -3.93
CA THR A 37 21.40 6.49 -2.85
C THR A 37 22.91 6.29 -2.89
N LEU A 38 23.56 6.53 -4.03
CA LEU A 38 25.04 6.45 -4.15
C LEU A 38 25.77 7.49 -3.29
N ASP A 39 25.11 8.58 -2.91
CA ASP A 39 25.70 9.65 -2.09
C ASP A 39 25.80 9.21 -0.60
N VAL A 40 25.01 8.21 -0.18
CA VAL A 40 24.85 7.86 1.22
C VAL A 40 24.93 6.35 1.50
N ALA A 41 25.01 5.51 0.48
CA ALA A 41 24.99 4.06 0.57
C ALA A 41 25.72 3.40 -0.60
N THR A 42 26.02 2.10 -0.46
CA THR A 42 26.50 1.27 -1.56
C THR A 42 25.32 0.58 -2.25
N ASN A 43 25.16 0.81 -3.55
CA ASN A 43 24.11 0.13 -4.32
C ASN A 43 24.53 -1.30 -4.66
N VAL A 44 23.63 -2.25 -4.42
CA VAL A 44 23.78 -3.67 -4.76
C VAL A 44 22.90 -3.97 -5.96
N ALA A 45 23.46 -4.53 -7.03
CA ALA A 45 22.75 -4.77 -8.30
C ALA A 45 21.80 -5.99 -8.23
N ILE A 46 20.93 -6.02 -7.21
CA ILE A 46 19.88 -7.04 -7.01
C ILE A 46 18.53 -6.31 -7.04
N LYS A 47 17.61 -6.78 -7.87
CA LYS A 47 16.27 -6.18 -7.96
C LYS A 47 15.46 -6.43 -6.70
N ALA A 48 14.55 -5.52 -6.37
CA ALA A 48 13.70 -5.64 -5.19
C ALA A 48 12.71 -6.83 -5.25
N ASP A 49 12.40 -7.34 -6.44
CA ASP A 49 11.55 -8.51 -6.69
C ASP A 49 12.34 -9.83 -6.80
N ASP A 50 13.67 -9.79 -6.77
CA ASP A 50 14.54 -10.97 -6.73
C ASP A 50 14.76 -11.44 -5.28
N LEU A 51 13.75 -12.14 -4.75
CA LEU A 51 13.75 -12.61 -3.37
C LEU A 51 14.90 -13.59 -3.07
N GLU A 52 15.22 -14.47 -4.03
CA GLU A 52 16.28 -15.45 -3.88
C GLU A 52 17.64 -14.78 -3.84
N GLY A 53 17.89 -13.83 -4.74
CA GLY A 53 19.13 -13.06 -4.76
C GLY A 53 19.32 -12.21 -3.50
N LEU A 54 18.23 -11.56 -3.01
CA LEU A 54 18.27 -10.80 -1.77
C LEU A 54 18.53 -11.68 -0.54
N ALA A 55 17.91 -12.86 -0.44
CA ALA A 55 18.11 -13.79 0.65
C ALA A 55 19.54 -14.37 0.64
N ALA A 56 20.06 -14.75 -0.54
CA ALA A 56 21.42 -15.24 -0.70
C ALA A 56 22.46 -14.17 -0.36
N TRP A 57 22.26 -12.93 -0.76
CA TRP A 57 23.12 -11.81 -0.35
C TRP A 57 23.10 -11.60 1.15
N ALA A 58 21.90 -11.61 1.76
CA ALA A 58 21.77 -11.44 3.21
C ALA A 58 22.40 -12.58 4.00
N GLU A 59 22.33 -13.84 3.51
CA GLU A 59 23.00 -14.99 4.12
C GLU A 59 24.52 -14.86 4.07
N ALA A 60 25.07 -14.37 2.97
CA ALA A 60 26.51 -14.19 2.77
C ALA A 60 27.06 -12.99 3.56
N GLU A 61 26.43 -11.84 3.45
CA GLU A 61 26.88 -10.55 3.99
C GLU A 61 26.47 -10.32 5.44
N LYS A 62 25.47 -11.06 5.93
CA LYS A 62 24.98 -11.03 7.32
C LYS A 62 24.68 -9.62 7.82
N PRO A 63 23.81 -8.86 7.14
CA PRO A 63 23.43 -7.55 7.66
C PRO A 63 22.74 -7.69 9.02
N ASP A 64 22.95 -6.69 9.88
CA ASP A 64 22.27 -6.61 11.18
C ASP A 64 20.77 -6.37 11.03
N LEU A 65 20.36 -5.69 9.92
CA LEU A 65 18.97 -5.39 9.63
C LEU A 65 18.75 -5.24 8.13
N VAL A 66 17.63 -5.79 7.63
CA VAL A 66 17.10 -5.51 6.29
C VAL A 66 15.83 -4.66 6.42
N VAL A 67 15.78 -3.52 5.78
CA VAL A 67 14.59 -2.65 5.70
C VAL A 67 13.93 -2.83 4.35
N VAL A 68 12.71 -3.36 4.30
CA VAL A 68 11.99 -3.59 3.04
C VAL A 68 11.06 -2.42 2.77
N GLY A 69 11.40 -1.59 1.78
CA GLY A 69 10.63 -0.41 1.42
C GLY A 69 9.36 -0.69 0.62
N PRO A 70 9.42 -1.40 -0.53
CA PRO A 70 8.26 -1.62 -1.38
C PRO A 70 7.34 -2.71 -0.83
N GLU A 71 6.05 -2.59 -1.13
CA GLU A 71 5.03 -3.57 -0.74
C GLU A 71 5.13 -4.90 -1.53
N ALA A 72 5.56 -4.86 -2.78
CA ALA A 72 5.61 -6.04 -3.63
C ALA A 72 6.50 -7.18 -3.08
N PRO A 73 7.77 -6.95 -2.69
CA PRO A 73 8.59 -7.98 -2.06
C PRO A 73 8.05 -8.43 -0.70
N LEU A 74 7.36 -7.58 0.06
CA LEU A 74 6.70 -7.97 1.31
C LEU A 74 5.57 -8.98 1.06
N VAL A 75 4.71 -8.69 0.10
CA VAL A 75 3.62 -9.57 -0.32
C VAL A 75 4.16 -10.90 -0.89
N ALA A 76 5.28 -10.85 -1.60
CA ALA A 76 5.95 -12.01 -2.16
C ALA A 76 6.69 -12.86 -1.09
N GLY A 77 6.88 -12.34 0.14
CA GLY A 77 7.42 -13.10 1.27
C GLY A 77 8.93 -12.91 1.51
N LEU A 78 9.49 -11.77 1.15
CA LEU A 78 10.90 -11.49 1.39
C LEU A 78 11.27 -11.59 2.87
N VAL A 79 10.43 -11.07 3.79
CA VAL A 79 10.68 -11.14 5.24
C VAL A 79 10.69 -12.59 5.72
N ASP A 80 9.79 -13.43 5.19
CA ASP A 80 9.76 -14.87 5.51
C ASP A 80 11.02 -15.58 4.98
N ALA A 81 11.55 -15.17 3.82
CA ALA A 81 12.78 -15.72 3.26
C ALA A 81 14.01 -15.31 4.09
N LEU A 82 14.11 -14.05 4.50
CA LEU A 82 15.19 -13.54 5.36
C LEU A 82 15.20 -14.21 6.73
N ALA A 83 14.02 -14.47 7.31
CA ALA A 83 13.91 -15.19 8.58
C ALA A 83 14.47 -16.61 8.50
N LYS A 84 14.34 -17.31 7.35
CA LYS A 84 14.90 -18.65 7.15
C LYS A 84 16.43 -18.67 7.18
N VAL A 85 17.06 -17.58 6.74
CA VAL A 85 18.52 -17.41 6.77
C VAL A 85 19.02 -16.69 8.04
N GLY A 86 18.11 -16.45 8.99
CA GLY A 86 18.43 -15.88 10.31
C GLY A 86 18.75 -14.38 10.31
N VAL A 87 18.32 -13.65 9.27
CA VAL A 87 18.57 -12.20 9.14
C VAL A 87 17.34 -11.42 9.58
N PRO A 88 17.46 -10.48 10.55
CA PRO A 88 16.38 -9.62 10.97
C PRO A 88 15.89 -8.70 9.83
N ALA A 89 14.57 -8.52 9.72
CA ALA A 89 13.98 -7.64 8.73
C ALA A 89 12.91 -6.74 9.34
N PHE A 90 12.90 -5.47 8.91
CA PHE A 90 11.82 -4.54 9.17
C PHE A 90 10.81 -4.58 8.02
N GLY A 91 9.63 -5.07 8.32
CA GLY A 91 8.50 -5.23 7.41
C GLY A 91 7.59 -6.38 7.87
N PRO A 92 6.33 -6.41 7.42
CA PRO A 92 5.42 -7.51 7.72
C PRO A 92 5.81 -8.76 6.94
N VAL A 93 5.59 -9.93 7.53
CA VAL A 93 5.60 -11.22 6.82
C VAL A 93 4.51 -11.25 5.74
N ALA A 94 4.60 -12.15 4.76
CA ALA A 94 3.65 -12.25 3.65
C ALA A 94 2.19 -12.30 4.10
N ALA A 95 1.89 -13.01 5.18
CA ALA A 95 0.54 -13.09 5.74
C ALA A 95 -0.01 -11.73 6.17
N GLY A 96 0.81 -10.88 6.80
CA GLY A 96 0.45 -9.51 7.18
C GLY A 96 0.44 -8.55 5.98
N ALA A 97 1.41 -8.69 5.08
CA ALA A 97 1.52 -7.87 3.87
C ALA A 97 0.31 -8.00 2.93
N ARG A 98 -0.46 -9.11 3.02
CA ARG A 98 -1.71 -9.29 2.29
C ARG A 98 -2.74 -8.18 2.54
N LEU A 99 -2.68 -7.50 3.70
CA LEU A 99 -3.57 -6.36 3.98
C LEU A 99 -3.37 -5.23 2.96
N GLU A 100 -2.13 -5.00 2.51
CA GLU A 100 -1.82 -4.03 1.47
C GLU A 100 -1.99 -4.64 0.06
N GLY A 101 -1.57 -5.89 -0.12
CA GLY A 101 -1.58 -6.59 -1.41
C GLY A 101 -2.95 -7.01 -1.91
N SER A 102 -3.96 -7.12 -1.03
CA SER A 102 -5.32 -7.55 -1.39
C SER A 102 -6.37 -6.71 -0.70
N LYS A 103 -7.00 -5.82 -1.47
CA LYS A 103 -8.11 -4.98 -0.98
C LYS A 103 -9.29 -5.81 -0.48
N ARG A 104 -9.55 -6.97 -1.09
CA ARG A 104 -10.58 -7.90 -0.65
C ARG A 104 -10.24 -8.45 0.74
N PHE A 105 -9.03 -8.95 0.93
CA PHE A 105 -8.59 -9.49 2.21
C PHE A 105 -8.60 -8.40 3.31
N ALA A 106 -8.10 -7.19 2.98
CA ALA A 106 -8.18 -6.07 3.93
C ALA A 106 -9.62 -5.77 4.34
N LYS A 107 -10.57 -5.83 3.39
CA LYS A 107 -11.99 -5.60 3.66
C LYS A 107 -12.58 -6.71 4.53
N GLU A 108 -12.29 -7.98 4.24
CA GLU A 108 -12.70 -9.12 5.05
C GLU A 108 -12.23 -9.00 6.52
N ILE A 109 -10.96 -8.56 6.71
CA ILE A 109 -10.42 -8.33 8.05
C ILE A 109 -11.09 -7.13 8.74
N MET A 110 -11.31 -6.01 8.02
CA MET A 110 -12.01 -4.85 8.58
C MET A 110 -13.44 -5.19 9.00
N ASP A 111 -14.17 -5.94 8.18
CA ASP A 111 -15.53 -6.36 8.47
C ASP A 111 -15.56 -7.31 9.68
N ALA A 112 -14.65 -8.28 9.74
CA ALA A 112 -14.53 -9.21 10.89
C ALA A 112 -14.13 -8.50 12.20
N ALA A 113 -13.33 -7.42 12.11
CA ALA A 113 -12.89 -6.63 13.26
C ALA A 113 -13.86 -5.49 13.62
N GLY A 114 -14.97 -5.32 12.92
CA GLY A 114 -15.93 -4.23 13.14
C GLY A 114 -15.36 -2.84 12.83
N VAL A 115 -14.32 -2.75 11.99
CA VAL A 115 -13.73 -1.46 11.59
C VAL A 115 -14.65 -0.77 10.59
N PRO A 116 -15.12 0.46 10.85
CA PRO A 116 -15.97 1.19 9.92
C PRO A 116 -15.30 1.38 8.57
N THR A 117 -15.97 0.93 7.51
CA THR A 117 -15.46 1.04 6.14
C THR A 117 -16.62 1.16 5.17
N GLY A 118 -16.43 1.87 4.05
CA GLY A 118 -17.47 2.02 3.03
C GLY A 118 -17.89 0.69 2.42
N LYS A 119 -19.19 0.56 2.08
CA LYS A 119 -19.70 -0.61 1.35
C LYS A 119 -18.87 -0.81 0.08
N ALA A 120 -18.43 -2.03 -0.16
CA ALA A 120 -17.70 -2.37 -1.37
C ALA A 120 -17.92 -3.85 -1.72
N GLU A 121 -18.10 -4.13 -2.99
CA GLU A 121 -18.23 -5.49 -3.52
C GLU A 121 -17.29 -5.70 -4.71
N VAL A 122 -16.91 -6.94 -4.94
CA VAL A 122 -16.01 -7.33 -6.02
C VAL A 122 -16.79 -8.14 -7.05
N PHE A 123 -16.68 -7.72 -8.31
CA PHE A 123 -17.37 -8.34 -9.43
C PHE A 123 -16.36 -8.85 -10.46
N THR A 124 -16.64 -9.99 -11.06
CA THR A 124 -15.92 -10.57 -12.21
C THR A 124 -16.74 -10.56 -13.47
N ASP A 125 -18.00 -10.18 -13.36
CA ASP A 125 -19.00 -10.14 -14.45
C ASP A 125 -19.49 -8.70 -14.61
N ALA A 126 -19.39 -8.15 -15.82
CA ALA A 126 -19.75 -6.77 -16.10
C ALA A 126 -21.27 -6.51 -15.94
N ALA A 127 -22.11 -7.48 -16.33
CA ALA A 127 -23.55 -7.31 -16.23
C ALA A 127 -23.99 -7.27 -14.75
N LYS A 128 -23.42 -8.12 -13.90
CA LYS A 128 -23.68 -8.11 -12.45
C LYS A 128 -23.16 -6.84 -11.80
N ALA A 129 -21.96 -6.37 -12.19
CA ALA A 129 -21.40 -5.11 -11.70
C ALA A 129 -22.31 -3.91 -12.02
N LYS A 130 -22.78 -3.82 -13.28
CA LYS A 130 -23.72 -2.75 -13.71
C LYS A 130 -25.06 -2.84 -12.97
N ALA A 131 -25.61 -4.03 -12.81
CA ALA A 131 -26.88 -4.23 -12.10
C ALA A 131 -26.81 -3.81 -10.62
N ALA A 132 -25.63 -3.84 -10.01
CA ALA A 132 -25.42 -3.43 -8.62
C ALA A 132 -25.23 -1.91 -8.45
N LEU A 133 -24.95 -1.13 -9.49
CA LEU A 133 -24.69 0.31 -9.39
C LEU A 133 -25.75 1.10 -8.61
N PRO A 134 -27.08 0.85 -8.78
CA PRO A 134 -28.11 1.56 -8.02
C PRO A 134 -27.95 1.46 -6.49
N ASP A 135 -27.39 0.36 -5.98
CA ASP A 135 -27.21 0.12 -4.54
C ASP A 135 -26.11 0.98 -3.91
N TYR A 136 -25.27 1.62 -4.72
CA TYR A 136 -24.14 2.45 -4.27
C TYR A 136 -24.39 3.94 -4.34
N GLY A 137 -25.32 4.37 -5.21
CA GLY A 137 -25.55 5.77 -5.51
C GLY A 137 -24.37 6.42 -6.26
N LEU A 138 -24.45 7.73 -6.48
CA LEU A 138 -23.44 8.53 -7.15
C LEU A 138 -22.94 9.65 -6.23
N PRO A 139 -21.66 10.04 -6.28
CA PRO A 139 -20.60 9.44 -7.11
C PRO A 139 -20.18 8.05 -6.61
N VAL A 140 -19.78 7.20 -7.55
CA VAL A 140 -19.32 5.84 -7.24
C VAL A 140 -17.90 5.63 -7.74
N VAL A 141 -17.09 4.86 -6.98
CA VAL A 141 -15.70 4.55 -7.34
C VAL A 141 -15.60 3.14 -7.87
N ILE A 142 -15.13 3.04 -9.11
CA ILE A 142 -14.83 1.79 -9.79
C ILE A 142 -13.33 1.58 -9.74
N LYS A 143 -12.89 0.42 -9.23
CA LYS A 143 -11.46 0.10 -9.07
C LYS A 143 -11.15 -1.27 -9.64
N ALA A 144 -10.09 -1.38 -10.42
CA ALA A 144 -9.50 -2.67 -10.72
C ALA A 144 -8.94 -3.31 -9.42
N ASP A 145 -9.22 -4.60 -9.21
CA ASP A 145 -8.69 -5.32 -8.05
C ASP A 145 -7.27 -5.82 -8.38
N GLY A 146 -6.28 -5.36 -7.61
CA GLY A 146 -4.88 -5.70 -7.79
C GLY A 146 -3.95 -4.49 -7.67
N LEU A 147 -2.63 -4.74 -7.82
CA LEU A 147 -1.59 -3.71 -7.80
C LEU A 147 -1.54 -2.96 -9.15
N ALA A 148 -2.48 -2.04 -9.36
CA ALA A 148 -2.57 -1.26 -10.60
C ALA A 148 -1.77 0.07 -10.57
N ALA A 149 -0.84 0.23 -9.64
CA ALA A 149 0.02 1.42 -9.49
C ALA A 149 -0.75 2.76 -9.59
N GLY A 150 -1.96 2.81 -9.01
CA GLY A 150 -2.83 4.00 -9.03
C GLY A 150 -3.59 4.25 -10.34
N LYS A 151 -3.40 3.44 -11.39
CA LYS A 151 -3.99 3.69 -12.72
C LYS A 151 -5.38 3.05 -12.93
N GLY A 152 -5.86 2.22 -12.02
CA GLY A 152 -7.12 1.49 -12.14
C GLY A 152 -8.23 2.02 -11.22
N VAL A 153 -8.35 3.34 -11.04
CA VAL A 153 -9.39 3.95 -10.19
C VAL A 153 -10.11 5.02 -10.99
N ILE A 154 -11.43 4.89 -11.11
CA ILE A 154 -12.31 5.85 -11.75
C ILE A 154 -13.38 6.28 -10.76
N VAL A 155 -13.53 7.56 -10.55
CA VAL A 155 -14.64 8.16 -9.82
C VAL A 155 -15.68 8.54 -10.85
N ALA A 156 -16.82 7.85 -10.86
CA ALA A 156 -17.91 8.07 -11.80
C ALA A 156 -18.97 8.95 -11.15
N GLU A 157 -19.27 10.07 -11.77
CA GLU A 157 -20.31 11.01 -11.33
C GLU A 157 -21.66 10.70 -11.96
N THR A 158 -21.68 9.91 -13.05
CA THR A 158 -22.88 9.45 -13.72
C THR A 158 -22.90 7.93 -13.86
N THR A 159 -24.11 7.37 -14.02
CA THR A 159 -24.26 5.92 -14.27
C THR A 159 -23.57 5.51 -15.58
N ALA A 160 -23.64 6.35 -16.61
CA ALA A 160 -23.00 6.08 -17.90
C ALA A 160 -21.48 6.00 -17.77
N ASP A 161 -20.84 6.89 -16.99
CA ASP A 161 -19.40 6.84 -16.73
C ASP A 161 -19.01 5.59 -15.93
N ALA A 162 -19.85 5.19 -14.96
CA ALA A 162 -19.64 3.98 -14.17
C ALA A 162 -19.72 2.72 -15.04
N GLU A 163 -20.73 2.63 -15.91
CA GLU A 163 -20.88 1.51 -16.85
C GLU A 163 -19.73 1.41 -17.84
N ALA A 164 -19.29 2.54 -18.40
CA ALA A 164 -18.13 2.60 -19.28
C ALA A 164 -16.84 2.14 -18.57
N ALA A 165 -16.65 2.57 -17.33
CA ALA A 165 -15.51 2.15 -16.52
C ALA A 165 -15.51 0.64 -16.24
N ILE A 166 -16.67 0.06 -15.96
CA ILE A 166 -16.85 -1.38 -15.75
C ILE A 166 -16.50 -2.15 -17.03
N ASP A 167 -17.00 -1.70 -18.17
CA ASP A 167 -16.69 -2.34 -19.46
C ASP A 167 -15.21 -2.25 -19.81
N ASP A 168 -14.60 -1.09 -19.65
CA ASP A 168 -13.17 -0.90 -19.89
C ASP A 168 -12.30 -1.84 -19.03
N MET A 169 -12.69 -2.09 -17.77
CA MET A 169 -11.93 -2.90 -16.82
C MET A 169 -12.20 -4.40 -16.95
N LEU A 170 -13.44 -4.83 -17.20
CA LEU A 170 -13.83 -6.24 -17.22
C LEU A 170 -13.87 -6.84 -18.63
N VAL A 171 -14.25 -6.04 -19.64
CA VAL A 171 -14.38 -6.51 -21.02
C VAL A 171 -13.18 -6.08 -21.84
N GLY A 172 -12.77 -4.80 -21.74
CA GLY A 172 -11.66 -4.23 -22.52
C GLY A 172 -10.26 -4.65 -22.06
N ASN A 173 -10.13 -5.30 -20.91
CA ASN A 173 -8.87 -5.72 -20.30
C ASN A 173 -7.78 -4.62 -20.30
N LYS A 174 -8.20 -3.36 -20.19
CA LYS A 174 -7.36 -2.15 -20.38
C LYS A 174 -6.25 -2.01 -19.34
N PHE A 175 -6.39 -2.67 -18.20
CA PHE A 175 -5.45 -2.59 -17.08
C PHE A 175 -4.63 -3.87 -16.87
N GLY A 176 -4.69 -4.82 -17.81
CA GLY A 176 -3.91 -6.06 -17.80
C GLY A 176 -4.24 -6.97 -16.62
N ALA A 177 -3.50 -8.07 -16.51
CA ALA A 177 -3.56 -8.95 -15.35
C ALA A 177 -2.84 -8.30 -14.15
N ALA A 178 -3.49 -7.34 -13.50
CA ALA A 178 -3.03 -6.79 -12.23
C ALA A 178 -3.41 -7.78 -11.11
N GLY A 179 -2.62 -8.81 -10.90
CA GLY A 179 -2.81 -9.79 -9.84
C GLY A 179 -1.70 -10.83 -9.82
N PRO A 180 -1.49 -11.55 -8.70
CA PRO A 180 -0.53 -12.64 -8.66
C PRO A 180 -0.89 -13.69 -9.72
N PRO A 181 0.09 -14.44 -10.25
CA PRO A 181 -0.01 -15.24 -11.50
C PRO A 181 -1.00 -16.43 -11.48
N GLN A 182 -1.91 -16.52 -10.55
CA GLN A 182 -2.74 -17.69 -10.35
C GLN A 182 -4.21 -17.61 -10.78
N ARG A 183 -4.75 -16.49 -11.26
CA ARG A 183 -6.07 -16.46 -11.93
C ARG A 183 -6.19 -15.27 -12.88
N ASN A 184 -6.29 -15.55 -14.17
CA ASN A 184 -6.52 -14.61 -15.29
C ASN A 184 -7.95 -14.04 -15.33
N GLU A 185 -8.56 -13.66 -14.22
CA GLU A 185 -9.88 -13.07 -14.21
C GLU A 185 -9.74 -11.59 -13.86
N ALA A 186 -10.13 -10.72 -14.78
CA ALA A 186 -10.30 -9.30 -14.50
C ALA A 186 -11.34 -9.11 -13.40
N ARG A 187 -11.06 -8.25 -12.44
CA ARG A 187 -11.96 -7.97 -11.32
C ARG A 187 -12.14 -6.48 -11.15
N VAL A 188 -13.36 -6.10 -10.92
CA VAL A 188 -13.73 -4.71 -10.61
C VAL A 188 -14.31 -4.64 -9.22
N ARG A 189 -13.92 -3.61 -8.49
CA ARG A 189 -14.53 -3.26 -7.22
C ARG A 189 -15.36 -2.01 -7.37
N ILE A 190 -16.62 -2.08 -6.93
CA ILE A 190 -17.52 -0.94 -6.82
C ILE A 190 -17.54 -0.51 -5.35
N ARG A 191 -17.39 0.77 -5.09
CA ARG A 191 -17.47 1.35 -3.75
C ARG A 191 -18.25 2.65 -3.76
N ALA A 192 -19.24 2.77 -2.89
CA ALA A 192 -19.80 4.07 -2.53
C ALA A 192 -18.73 4.88 -1.79
N GLU A 193 -18.46 6.09 -2.24
CA GLU A 193 -17.43 6.90 -1.59
C GLU A 193 -18.02 8.17 -0.98
N ALA A 194 -17.59 8.45 0.24
CA ALA A 194 -17.74 9.76 0.83
C ALA A 194 -16.71 10.76 0.23
N VAL A 195 -16.65 10.85 -1.10
CA VAL A 195 -15.78 11.81 -1.83
C VAL A 195 -16.20 13.26 -1.56
N ILE A 196 -17.45 13.46 -1.16
CA ILE A 196 -18.03 14.78 -0.91
C ILE A 196 -17.23 15.60 0.12
N HIS A 197 -16.56 14.96 1.09
CA HIS A 197 -15.82 15.68 2.12
C HIS A 197 -14.47 16.23 1.63
N ALA A 198 -13.74 15.46 0.82
CA ALA A 198 -12.43 15.89 0.33
C ALA A 198 -12.52 16.96 -0.76
N GLN A 199 -13.54 16.90 -1.64
CA GLN A 199 -13.75 17.93 -2.66
C GLN A 199 -14.24 19.25 -2.06
N LYS A 200 -15.14 19.23 -1.07
CA LYS A 200 -15.57 20.47 -0.37
C LYS A 200 -14.42 21.15 0.35
N LEU A 201 -13.53 20.39 1.01
CA LEU A 201 -12.35 20.95 1.66
C LEU A 201 -11.34 21.54 0.65
N ARG A 202 -11.20 20.93 -0.52
CA ARG A 202 -10.30 21.43 -1.58
C ARG A 202 -10.88 22.67 -2.28
N TRP A 203 -12.20 22.75 -2.42
CA TRP A 203 -12.89 23.89 -3.05
C TRP A 203 -12.87 25.13 -2.13
N GLY A 204 -13.09 24.96 -0.83
CA GLY A 204 -13.02 26.06 0.14
C GLY A 204 -11.61 26.66 0.26
N ALA A 205 -10.56 25.85 0.14
CA ALA A 205 -9.18 26.31 0.18
C ALA A 205 -8.76 27.15 -1.06
N VAL A 206 -9.40 26.91 -2.23
CA VAL A 206 -9.08 27.61 -3.48
C VAL A 206 -9.84 28.94 -3.61
N HIS A 207 -10.98 29.08 -2.97
CA HIS A 207 -11.88 30.23 -3.17
C HIS A 207 -12.02 31.16 -1.97
N GLY A 208 -11.23 30.97 -0.91
CA GLY A 208 -11.12 31.93 0.20
C GLY A 208 -12.41 32.15 1.01
N GLU A 209 -13.39 31.27 0.91
CA GLU A 209 -14.59 31.34 1.71
C GLU A 209 -14.34 30.86 3.13
N ASN A 210 -14.43 31.79 4.08
CA ASN A 210 -14.34 31.54 5.52
C ASN A 210 -15.54 30.72 5.98
N MET A 211 -15.44 29.39 5.87
CA MET A 211 -16.43 28.49 6.46
C MET A 211 -16.19 28.43 7.97
N SER A 212 -17.06 29.13 8.72
CA SER A 212 -17.17 28.92 10.16
C SER A 212 -17.46 27.44 10.44
N VAL A 213 -16.49 26.78 11.06
CA VAL A 213 -16.63 25.41 11.54
C VAL A 213 -17.66 25.46 12.69
N GLN A 214 -18.94 25.16 12.40
CA GLN A 214 -19.85 24.80 13.45
C GLN A 214 -19.38 23.49 14.05
N SER A 215 -19.02 23.55 15.33
CA SER A 215 -18.47 22.48 16.13
C SER A 215 -19.31 21.20 16.01
N ALA A 216 -18.76 20.19 15.32
CA ALA A 216 -19.19 18.82 15.54
C ALA A 216 -18.92 18.47 17.01
N LYS A 217 -19.91 17.97 17.72
CA LYS A 217 -19.77 17.52 19.11
C LYS A 217 -18.57 16.57 19.21
N PRO A 218 -17.69 16.73 20.21
CA PRO A 218 -16.55 15.85 20.38
C PRO A 218 -17.05 14.42 20.62
N HIS A 219 -16.56 13.48 19.80
CA HIS A 219 -16.64 12.07 20.12
C HIS A 219 -15.94 11.82 21.47
N PRO A 220 -16.44 10.91 22.31
CA PRO A 220 -15.83 10.64 23.60
C PRO A 220 -14.36 10.25 23.41
N THR A 221 -13.53 10.95 24.14
CA THR A 221 -12.08 10.88 24.19
C THR A 221 -11.62 9.42 24.34
N ILE A 222 -10.90 8.92 23.36
CA ILE A 222 -10.04 7.75 23.57
C ILE A 222 -8.95 8.23 24.51
N SER A 223 -8.99 7.75 25.76
CA SER A 223 -7.96 8.04 26.75
C SER A 223 -6.62 7.56 26.22
N SER A 224 -5.64 8.46 26.20
CA SER A 224 -4.26 8.20 25.90
C SER A 224 -3.67 7.26 26.95
N GLN A 225 -3.81 5.96 26.77
CA GLN A 225 -2.93 5.01 27.43
C GLN A 225 -1.61 5.00 26.66
N VAL A 226 -0.67 5.77 27.18
CA VAL A 226 0.74 5.70 26.80
C VAL A 226 1.23 4.31 27.23
N TYR A 227 1.40 3.41 26.28
CA TYR A 227 2.13 2.17 26.52
C TYR A 227 3.60 2.52 26.68
N SER A 228 4.05 2.53 27.94
CA SER A 228 5.49 2.57 28.26
C SER A 228 6.12 1.28 27.76
N ILE A 229 6.97 1.38 26.74
CA ILE A 229 7.86 0.30 26.32
C ILE A 229 8.93 0.18 27.41
N PRO A 230 9.09 -0.98 28.08
CA PRO A 230 10.15 -1.14 29.06
C PRO A 230 11.51 -1.07 28.38
N PRO A 231 12.57 -0.51 29.01
CA PRO A 231 13.89 -0.46 28.44
C PRO A 231 14.43 -1.89 28.24
N PHE A 232 14.98 -2.16 27.07
CA PHE A 232 15.72 -3.40 26.80
C PHE A 232 16.85 -3.50 27.81
N GLY A 233 16.85 -4.57 28.61
CA GLY A 233 17.94 -4.91 29.54
C GLY A 233 19.24 -5.17 28.78
N ARG A 234 20.35 -4.76 29.42
CA ARG A 234 21.73 -4.95 28.98
C ARG A 234 22.12 -6.42 28.86
#